data_4a4af370f5dd19796d882d2225f109ac
#
_entry.id   4a4af370f5dd19796d882d2225f109ac
#
_cell.length_a   1.000
_cell.length_b   1.000
_cell.length_c   1.000
_cell.angle_alpha   90.00
_cell.angle_beta   90.00
_cell.angle_gamma   90.00
#
_symmetry.space_group_name_H-M   'P 1'
#
loop_
_entity.id
_entity.type
_entity.pdbx_description
1 polymer ?
#
loop_
_entity_poly.entity_id
_entity_poly.type
_entity_poly.pdbx_seq_one_letter_code
_entity_poly.pdbx_strand_id
1 'polypeptide(L)'
;MLYPVLNTKRKRYSLDGIWNFKQGEYAPGVDARLSAEDLMVVPSSFNDVAVDSEKRYFVGDSWYERTFAVPSFESDEELVLRFGSVTHQAKVYVNGQLLGEHVGGFTPFEVCIPEELTNGNELLISVCANNILDHTTLPVGNYSEEVSPDGSVKKKVVENFDFFNYAGIQRPVQLLVLPKARIEDIVVTYDIHENDATVKVVVEHTANGGTAKVTLLDENGEVVAKGEAGFELEIANVRRWEVLDAYLYTAKVELFSGGELIDEYEELFGVRTIRVENGQFLVNDKPVYFKGFGKHEDSYVNGRGFNEAVNLMDLNLMKSIGANSFRTSHYPYSEEMMRLSDRMGFLVIDEVPAVGLFANFTAALDLVGGGKNSLKTWEFYETMKNHKLVLRELVARDKNHACVVLWSVANEPDGAGEGADKYFEPLVKYVKELDPQKRPTTVVNIMMATPERDLISPYIDVLCLNRYFGWYVNHGDIEGARVGLRNELLKWQEKYPDKPIIMTEYGADTLPGYHSNWDVPYTEEYQERFHQMNHEVFDELENFVGEHVWNFADFETNSYTLIRIQGNHKGLFTRDRNPKSIVKLFRNRWNAIPNYHYKK
;
A
#
# COMPACT_ATOMS: atom_id res chain seq x y z
N MET A 1 7.11 -3.46 15.47
CA MET A 1 8.01 -2.31 15.13
C MET A 1 7.16 -1.05 15.12
N LEU A 2 7.55 -0.06 15.91
CA LEU A 2 6.82 1.21 16.05
C LEU A 2 7.31 2.26 15.04
N TYR A 3 6.44 3.21 14.69
CA TYR A 3 6.85 4.37 13.89
C TYR A 3 7.87 5.22 14.66
N PRO A 4 8.94 5.72 14.02
CA PRO A 4 10.01 6.44 14.72
C PRO A 4 9.53 7.79 15.26
N VAL A 5 9.65 7.98 16.56
CA VAL A 5 9.27 9.21 17.26
C VAL A 5 10.49 9.87 17.91
N LEU A 6 10.38 11.16 18.17
CA LEU A 6 11.30 11.92 19.01
C LEU A 6 10.57 12.25 20.32
N ASN A 7 11.12 11.81 21.44
CA ASN A 7 10.61 12.12 22.78
C ASN A 7 11.75 12.21 23.80
N THR A 8 11.49 12.08 25.09
CA THR A 8 12.54 12.20 26.13
C THR A 8 13.46 10.98 26.17
N LYS A 9 13.04 9.82 25.63
CA LYS A 9 13.76 8.54 25.67
C LYS A 9 14.26 8.07 24.33
N ARG A 10 13.67 8.54 23.25
CA ARG A 10 13.97 8.14 21.87
C ARG A 10 14.43 9.33 21.05
N LYS A 11 15.55 9.19 20.36
CA LYS A 11 16.09 10.22 19.46
C LYS A 11 16.09 9.68 18.02
N ARG A 12 15.88 10.56 17.05
CA ARG A 12 15.96 10.21 15.63
C ARG A 12 16.74 11.24 14.83
N TYR A 13 17.54 10.77 13.90
CA TYR A 13 18.33 11.58 12.98
C TYR A 13 18.00 11.17 11.57
N SER A 14 17.63 12.14 10.71
CA SER A 14 17.36 11.87 9.31
C SER A 14 18.67 11.64 8.56
N LEU A 15 18.69 10.58 7.74
CA LEU A 15 19.72 10.31 6.76
C LEU A 15 19.25 10.64 5.33
N ASP A 16 18.11 11.28 5.18
CA ASP A 16 17.62 11.74 3.89
C ASP A 16 18.54 12.79 3.26
N GLY A 17 18.51 12.90 1.94
CA GLY A 17 19.32 13.85 1.17
C GLY A 17 20.18 13.17 0.12
N ILE A 18 21.33 13.73 -0.19
CA ILE A 18 22.19 13.20 -1.28
C ILE A 18 23.12 12.11 -0.76
N TRP A 19 23.11 10.98 -1.48
CA TRP A 19 23.99 9.84 -1.25
C TRP A 19 24.87 9.62 -2.50
N ASN A 20 26.08 9.06 -2.32
CA ASN A 20 26.85 8.50 -3.42
C ASN A 20 26.10 7.29 -3.97
N PHE A 21 26.14 7.11 -5.30
CA PHE A 21 25.32 6.10 -5.97
C PHE A 21 26.13 5.35 -7.04
N LYS A 22 25.86 4.07 -7.21
CA LYS A 22 26.44 3.25 -8.28
C LYS A 22 25.52 2.09 -8.62
N GLN A 23 25.36 1.81 -9.90
CA GLN A 23 24.71 0.59 -10.40
C GLN A 23 25.76 -0.46 -10.79
N GLY A 24 25.40 -1.74 -10.59
CA GLY A 24 26.28 -2.87 -10.90
C GLY A 24 27.15 -3.32 -9.73
N GLU A 25 28.30 -3.92 -10.04
CA GLU A 25 29.15 -4.55 -9.03
C GLU A 25 29.82 -3.55 -8.09
N TYR A 26 29.71 -3.81 -6.81
CA TYR A 26 30.41 -3.13 -5.73
C TYR A 26 30.54 -4.07 -4.52
N ALA A 27 31.65 -3.99 -3.82
CA ALA A 27 31.91 -4.72 -2.60
C ALA A 27 32.23 -3.73 -1.48
N PRO A 28 31.28 -3.46 -0.54
CA PRO A 28 31.54 -2.61 0.61
C PRO A 28 32.70 -3.15 1.45
N GLY A 29 33.56 -2.26 1.92
CA GLY A 29 34.71 -2.58 2.78
C GLY A 29 35.06 -1.40 3.67
N VAL A 30 35.94 -1.61 4.68
CA VAL A 30 36.32 -0.55 5.63
C VAL A 30 36.96 0.65 4.91
N ASP A 31 37.77 0.38 3.90
CA ASP A 31 38.47 1.40 3.11
C ASP A 31 37.84 1.63 1.72
N ALA A 32 36.82 0.83 1.34
CA ALA A 32 36.15 1.00 0.06
C ALA A 32 35.15 2.17 0.16
N ARG A 33 35.14 3.02 -0.86
CA ARG A 33 34.23 4.15 -0.99
C ARG A 33 33.68 4.20 -2.40
N LEU A 34 32.37 4.47 -2.53
CA LEU A 34 31.80 4.81 -3.82
C LEU A 34 32.38 6.13 -4.33
N SER A 35 32.67 6.18 -5.63
CA SER A 35 33.00 7.43 -6.28
C SER A 35 31.86 8.43 -6.14
N ALA A 36 32.19 9.71 -5.95
CA ALA A 36 31.19 10.78 -5.92
C ALA A 36 30.74 11.25 -7.32
N GLU A 37 31.04 10.47 -8.36
CA GLU A 37 30.69 10.79 -9.75
C GLU A 37 29.19 10.69 -10.02
N ASP A 38 28.52 9.72 -9.38
CA ASP A 38 27.07 9.58 -9.42
C ASP A 38 26.46 9.87 -8.04
N LEU A 39 25.38 10.62 -8.06
CA LEU A 39 24.66 11.03 -6.86
C LEU A 39 23.18 10.63 -6.99
N MET A 40 22.57 10.26 -5.84
CA MET A 40 21.16 9.97 -5.79
C MET A 40 20.54 10.60 -4.55
N VAL A 41 19.34 11.17 -4.71
CA VAL A 41 18.56 11.67 -3.59
C VAL A 41 17.81 10.51 -2.89
N VAL A 42 17.79 10.53 -1.57
CA VAL A 42 17.02 9.62 -0.71
C VAL A 42 16.06 10.47 0.13
N PRO A 43 14.76 10.16 0.17
CA PRO A 43 14.08 9.10 -0.59
C PRO A 43 13.79 9.48 -2.05
N SER A 44 13.95 8.52 -2.97
CA SER A 44 13.49 8.62 -4.37
C SER A 44 13.53 7.26 -5.07
N SER A 45 12.90 7.20 -6.25
CA SER A 45 13.17 6.14 -7.22
C SER A 45 14.29 6.59 -8.16
N PHE A 46 15.38 5.84 -8.25
CA PHE A 46 16.50 6.24 -9.13
C PHE A 46 16.07 6.37 -10.58
N ASN A 47 15.05 5.63 -10.98
CA ASN A 47 14.54 5.55 -12.36
C ASN A 47 14.09 6.91 -12.92
N ASP A 48 13.36 7.70 -12.15
CA ASP A 48 12.85 9.01 -12.61
C ASP A 48 13.87 10.16 -12.43
N VAL A 49 14.86 9.94 -11.56
CA VAL A 49 16.01 10.88 -11.42
C VAL A 49 17.04 10.70 -12.53
N ALA A 50 17.15 9.47 -13.07
CA ALA A 50 18.08 9.16 -14.16
C ALA A 50 17.67 9.89 -15.46
N VAL A 51 18.67 10.49 -16.15
CA VAL A 51 18.46 11.21 -17.42
C VAL A 51 18.81 10.36 -18.65
N ASP A 52 19.45 9.22 -18.46
CA ASP A 52 19.76 8.26 -19.53
C ASP A 52 18.97 6.95 -19.36
N SER A 53 18.73 6.28 -20.49
CA SER A 53 17.90 5.07 -20.52
C SER A 53 18.57 3.86 -19.86
N GLU A 54 19.90 3.77 -19.87
CA GLU A 54 20.61 2.62 -19.30
C GLU A 54 20.46 2.65 -17.77
N LYS A 55 20.62 3.82 -17.16
CA LYS A 55 20.41 4.01 -15.72
C LYS A 55 18.94 3.87 -15.34
N ARG A 56 18.00 4.43 -16.14
CA ARG A 56 16.56 4.37 -15.88
C ARG A 56 16.04 2.93 -15.85
N TYR A 57 16.45 2.10 -16.80
CA TYR A 57 15.96 0.72 -16.96
C TYR A 57 16.95 -0.33 -16.43
N PHE A 58 17.85 0.08 -15.56
CA PHE A 58 18.82 -0.84 -14.97
C PHE A 58 18.16 -1.93 -14.15
N VAL A 59 18.63 -3.18 -14.33
CA VAL A 59 18.18 -4.37 -13.58
C VAL A 59 19.37 -4.97 -12.84
N GLY A 60 19.24 -5.05 -11.53
CA GLY A 60 20.28 -5.59 -10.65
C GLY A 60 20.51 -4.76 -9.39
N ASP A 61 21.76 -4.79 -8.92
CA ASP A 61 22.17 -4.13 -7.68
C ASP A 61 22.44 -2.65 -7.91
N SER A 62 21.76 -1.80 -7.15
CA SER A 62 22.00 -0.36 -7.05
C SER A 62 22.48 -0.03 -5.65
N TRP A 63 23.67 0.56 -5.57
CA TRP A 63 24.38 0.84 -4.34
C TRP A 63 24.27 2.30 -3.96
N TYR A 64 23.99 2.52 -2.69
CA TYR A 64 23.90 3.83 -2.03
C TYR A 64 24.93 3.88 -0.91
N GLU A 65 25.64 5.00 -0.76
CA GLU A 65 26.63 5.14 0.30
C GLU A 65 26.62 6.54 0.89
N ARG A 66 26.65 6.61 2.21
CA ARG A 66 26.71 7.87 2.96
C ARG A 66 27.49 7.69 4.25
N THR A 67 28.28 8.69 4.60
CA THR A 67 28.90 8.81 5.92
C THR A 67 28.01 9.63 6.85
N PHE A 68 27.92 9.22 8.10
CA PHE A 68 27.16 9.91 9.13
C PHE A 68 27.94 9.91 10.46
N ALA A 69 27.97 11.04 11.15
CA ALA A 69 28.64 11.14 12.46
C ALA A 69 27.93 10.28 13.50
N VAL A 70 28.68 9.57 14.32
CA VAL A 70 28.13 8.80 15.45
C VAL A 70 27.50 9.78 16.44
N PRO A 71 26.18 9.73 16.70
CA PRO A 71 25.55 10.57 17.72
C PRO A 71 25.97 10.09 19.12
N SER A 72 25.88 10.98 20.12
CA SER A 72 26.06 10.59 21.52
C SER A 72 24.89 9.72 21.98
N PHE A 73 25.22 8.61 22.64
CA PHE A 73 24.26 7.69 23.26
C PHE A 73 24.85 7.11 24.56
N GLU A 74 23.98 6.68 25.46
CA GLU A 74 24.38 6.13 26.77
C GLU A 74 24.57 4.60 26.70
N SER A 75 25.14 4.01 27.74
CA SER A 75 25.44 2.56 27.78
C SER A 75 24.20 1.67 27.76
N ASP A 76 23.04 2.19 28.16
CA ASP A 76 21.72 1.55 28.12
C ASP A 76 20.92 1.87 26.87
N GLU A 77 21.47 2.65 25.93
CA GLU A 77 20.93 2.94 24.60
C GLU A 77 21.66 2.13 23.51
N GLU A 78 21.05 2.00 22.37
CA GLU A 78 21.63 1.41 21.17
C GLU A 78 21.28 2.19 19.91
N LEU A 79 22.10 2.03 18.87
CA LEU A 79 21.88 2.64 17.56
C LEU A 79 21.16 1.67 16.63
N VAL A 80 20.10 2.14 16.00
CA VAL A 80 19.29 1.36 15.05
C VAL A 80 19.13 2.15 13.76
N LEU A 81 19.51 1.55 12.62
CA LEU A 81 19.17 2.07 11.30
C LEU A 81 17.77 1.60 10.93
N ARG A 82 16.89 2.54 10.58
CA ARG A 82 15.55 2.26 10.09
C ARG A 82 15.37 2.74 8.67
N PHE A 83 14.90 1.86 7.82
CA PHE A 83 14.52 2.13 6.45
C PHE A 83 13.01 2.04 6.31
N GLY A 84 12.38 3.08 5.78
CA GLY A 84 10.93 3.09 5.54
C GLY A 84 10.54 2.14 4.38
N SER A 85 11.37 2.03 3.35
CA SER A 85 11.35 0.96 2.35
C SER A 85 12.60 0.99 1.47
N VAL A 86 13.03 -0.18 1.01
CA VAL A 86 14.07 -0.36 -0.02
C VAL A 86 13.56 -1.39 -1.03
N THR A 87 13.37 -1.00 -2.26
CA THR A 87 12.64 -1.79 -3.27
C THR A 87 13.60 -2.51 -4.21
N HIS A 88 13.57 -3.86 -4.32
CA HIS A 88 12.65 -4.82 -3.65
C HIS A 88 13.37 -5.64 -2.57
N GLN A 89 14.68 -5.79 -2.67
CA GLN A 89 15.52 -6.50 -1.72
C GLN A 89 16.62 -5.57 -1.25
N ALA A 90 16.95 -5.62 0.03
CA ALA A 90 17.97 -4.78 0.65
C ALA A 90 19.08 -5.60 1.29
N LYS A 91 20.33 -5.09 1.19
CA LYS A 91 21.44 -5.49 2.05
C LYS A 91 22.04 -4.24 2.65
N VAL A 92 22.21 -4.22 3.97
CA VAL A 92 22.71 -3.06 4.72
C VAL A 92 24.05 -3.38 5.34
N TYR A 93 25.03 -2.54 5.04
CA TYR A 93 26.39 -2.64 5.57
C TYR A 93 26.71 -1.38 6.37
N VAL A 94 27.43 -1.55 7.47
CA VAL A 94 28.03 -0.45 8.23
C VAL A 94 29.52 -0.73 8.38
N ASN A 95 30.36 0.23 8.01
CA ASN A 95 31.80 0.12 8.00
C ASN A 95 32.30 -1.16 7.28
N GLY A 96 31.61 -1.54 6.19
CA GLY A 96 31.93 -2.73 5.38
C GLY A 96 31.39 -4.06 5.92
N GLN A 97 30.79 -4.10 7.11
CA GLN A 97 30.19 -5.30 7.68
C GLN A 97 28.71 -5.39 7.30
N LEU A 98 28.26 -6.53 6.75
CA LEU A 98 26.86 -6.82 6.51
C LEU A 98 26.13 -6.98 7.86
N LEU A 99 25.13 -6.14 8.12
CA LEU A 99 24.34 -6.16 9.34
C LEU A 99 22.94 -6.70 9.17
N GLY A 100 22.35 -6.55 7.98
CA GLY A 100 20.97 -7.00 7.75
C GLY A 100 20.59 -7.12 6.28
N GLU A 101 19.58 -7.94 6.04
CA GLU A 101 18.94 -8.12 4.74
C GLU A 101 17.41 -8.05 4.92
N HIS A 102 16.72 -7.53 3.91
CA HIS A 102 15.26 -7.48 3.89
C HIS A 102 14.71 -7.83 2.51
N VAL A 103 13.60 -8.56 2.48
CA VAL A 103 12.85 -8.90 1.27
C VAL A 103 11.42 -8.38 1.44
N GLY A 104 11.00 -7.54 0.51
CA GLY A 104 9.73 -6.84 0.54
C GLY A 104 9.95 -5.33 0.40
N GLY A 105 9.63 -4.78 -0.77
CA GLY A 105 10.02 -3.43 -1.14
C GLY A 105 9.15 -2.30 -0.58
N PHE A 106 8.16 -2.59 0.27
CA PHE A 106 7.11 -1.62 0.63
C PHE A 106 6.83 -1.49 2.13
N THR A 107 7.54 -2.24 2.94
CA THR A 107 7.43 -2.24 4.40
C THR A 107 8.72 -1.79 5.05
N PRO A 108 8.68 -1.17 6.24
CA PRO A 108 9.86 -0.75 6.95
C PRO A 108 10.60 -1.94 7.57
N PHE A 109 11.90 -1.77 7.75
CA PHE A 109 12.74 -2.69 8.51
C PHE A 109 13.84 -1.95 9.28
N GLU A 110 14.40 -2.61 10.29
CA GLU A 110 15.41 -2.07 11.20
C GLU A 110 16.63 -2.97 11.25
N VAL A 111 17.80 -2.34 11.44
CA VAL A 111 19.09 -3.01 11.59
C VAL A 111 19.83 -2.40 12.76
N CYS A 112 20.08 -3.19 13.82
CA CYS A 112 20.87 -2.75 14.96
C CYS A 112 22.34 -2.61 14.58
N ILE A 113 23.00 -1.54 15.04
CA ILE A 113 24.43 -1.31 14.86
C ILE A 113 25.16 -1.82 16.10
N PRO A 114 26.04 -2.85 15.97
CA PRO A 114 26.85 -3.32 17.08
C PRO A 114 27.75 -2.21 17.65
N GLU A 115 27.91 -2.20 18.97
CA GLU A 115 28.66 -1.16 19.68
C GLU A 115 30.12 -1.05 19.20
N GLU A 116 30.73 -2.17 18.82
CA GLU A 116 32.12 -2.20 18.28
C GLU A 116 32.27 -1.40 16.98
N LEU A 117 31.22 -1.17 16.22
CA LEU A 117 31.24 -0.35 15.00
C LEU A 117 31.09 1.14 15.27
N THR A 118 30.75 1.52 16.51
CA THR A 118 30.52 2.92 16.93
C THR A 118 31.75 3.57 17.58
N ASN A 119 32.86 2.84 17.71
CA ASN A 119 34.11 3.32 18.30
C ASN A 119 34.81 4.44 17.51
N GLY A 120 34.42 4.65 16.25
CA GLY A 120 34.88 5.75 15.40
C GLY A 120 34.03 7.01 15.55
N ASN A 121 34.43 8.08 14.87
CA ASN A 121 33.63 9.32 14.85
C ASN A 121 32.51 9.28 13.83
N GLU A 122 32.54 8.35 12.88
CA GLU A 122 31.64 8.26 11.73
C GLU A 122 31.26 6.81 11.42
N LEU A 123 30.05 6.65 10.91
CA LEU A 123 29.54 5.41 10.33
C LEU A 123 29.53 5.54 8.80
N LEU A 124 30.15 4.63 8.11
CA LEU A 124 29.97 4.46 6.67
C LEU A 124 28.81 3.49 6.44
N ILE A 125 27.71 3.99 5.92
CA ILE A 125 26.49 3.21 5.66
C ILE A 125 26.44 2.95 4.16
N SER A 126 26.46 1.67 3.76
CA SER A 126 26.33 1.23 2.37
C SER A 126 25.11 0.34 2.24
N VAL A 127 24.23 0.65 1.28
CA VAL A 127 22.97 -0.07 1.05
C VAL A 127 22.91 -0.56 -0.39
N CYS A 128 22.68 -1.86 -0.56
CA CYS A 128 22.34 -2.44 -1.85
C CYS A 128 20.81 -2.53 -1.97
N ALA A 129 20.26 -1.93 -3.01
CA ALA A 129 18.87 -2.12 -3.42
C ALA A 129 18.85 -2.94 -4.71
N ASN A 130 18.22 -4.12 -4.70
CA ASN A 130 18.07 -4.99 -5.86
C ASN A 130 16.62 -4.98 -6.36
N ASN A 131 16.41 -4.76 -7.66
CA ASN A 131 15.09 -4.63 -8.29
C ASN A 131 14.68 -5.85 -9.13
N ILE A 132 15.35 -6.97 -8.99
CA ILE A 132 14.99 -8.20 -9.70
C ILE A 132 13.69 -8.76 -9.13
N LEU A 133 12.75 -9.06 -10.04
CA LEU A 133 11.49 -9.73 -9.77
C LEU A 133 11.44 -11.05 -10.54
N ASP A 134 11.02 -12.11 -9.86
CA ASP A 134 10.89 -13.45 -10.43
C ASP A 134 9.59 -14.14 -9.93
N HIS A 135 9.48 -15.43 -10.16
CA HIS A 135 8.32 -16.25 -9.76
C HIS A 135 8.20 -16.51 -8.25
N THR A 136 9.17 -16.07 -7.44
CA THR A 136 9.17 -16.19 -5.97
C THR A 136 8.88 -14.87 -5.27
N THR A 137 9.04 -13.74 -5.98
CA THR A 137 8.89 -12.38 -5.43
C THR A 137 7.43 -11.90 -5.44
N LEU A 138 7.15 -10.83 -4.67
CA LEU A 138 5.92 -10.05 -4.75
C LEU A 138 6.26 -8.55 -4.82
N PRO A 139 5.84 -7.85 -5.89
CA PRO A 139 5.17 -8.34 -7.13
C PRO A 139 5.97 -9.43 -7.86
N VAL A 140 5.30 -10.18 -8.73
CA VAL A 140 5.99 -11.17 -9.55
C VAL A 140 6.46 -10.58 -10.87
N GLY A 141 7.58 -11.10 -11.38
CA GLY A 141 8.12 -10.75 -12.69
C GLY A 141 8.81 -11.97 -13.34
N ASN A 142 9.23 -11.79 -14.57
CA ASN A 142 9.93 -12.80 -15.33
C ASN A 142 11.38 -12.34 -15.55
N TYR A 143 12.28 -12.77 -14.66
CA TYR A 143 13.71 -12.51 -14.79
C TYR A 143 14.35 -13.39 -15.85
N SER A 144 15.24 -12.82 -16.65
CA SER A 144 16.06 -13.52 -17.62
C SER A 144 17.41 -12.85 -17.83
N GLU A 145 18.39 -13.62 -18.31
CA GLU A 145 19.71 -13.13 -18.71
C GLU A 145 19.90 -13.39 -20.21
N GLU A 146 20.25 -12.35 -20.95
CA GLU A 146 20.57 -12.42 -22.37
C GLU A 146 22.09 -12.23 -22.55
N VAL A 147 22.74 -13.23 -23.13
CA VAL A 147 24.19 -13.13 -23.44
C VAL A 147 24.37 -12.49 -24.82
N SER A 148 25.00 -11.32 -24.84
CA SER A 148 25.32 -10.61 -26.09
C SER A 148 26.45 -11.28 -26.84
N PRO A 149 26.63 -11.03 -28.17
CA PRO A 149 27.70 -11.62 -28.96
C PRO A 149 29.13 -11.28 -28.48
N ASP A 150 29.28 -10.19 -27.73
CA ASP A 150 30.55 -9.77 -27.12
C ASP A 150 30.83 -10.44 -25.75
N GLY A 151 29.90 -11.31 -25.29
CA GLY A 151 29.97 -12.02 -24.01
C GLY A 151 29.45 -11.24 -22.81
N SER A 152 28.95 -10.01 -23.01
CA SER A 152 28.28 -9.26 -21.95
C SER A 152 26.91 -9.89 -21.59
N VAL A 153 26.56 -9.87 -20.32
CA VAL A 153 25.26 -10.38 -19.82
C VAL A 153 24.33 -9.21 -19.54
N LYS A 154 23.22 -9.15 -20.26
CA LYS A 154 22.15 -8.19 -20.02
C LYS A 154 21.06 -8.83 -19.18
N LYS A 155 20.85 -8.31 -17.99
CA LYS A 155 19.74 -8.70 -17.11
C LYS A 155 18.47 -8.01 -17.55
N LYS A 156 17.34 -8.74 -17.52
CA LYS A 156 16.03 -8.24 -17.90
C LYS A 156 14.98 -8.76 -16.94
N VAL A 157 14.06 -7.90 -16.56
CA VAL A 157 12.82 -8.25 -15.89
C VAL A 157 11.67 -7.84 -16.80
N VAL A 158 10.73 -8.75 -17.03
CA VAL A 158 9.45 -8.44 -17.67
C VAL A 158 8.40 -8.55 -16.56
N GLU A 159 7.86 -7.43 -16.18
CA GLU A 159 6.84 -7.33 -15.15
C GLU A 159 5.54 -7.97 -15.63
N ASN A 160 4.85 -8.65 -14.72
CA ASN A 160 3.52 -9.22 -14.97
C ASN A 160 2.40 -8.33 -14.44
N PHE A 161 2.61 -7.01 -14.44
CA PHE A 161 1.69 -5.98 -13.95
C PHE A 161 1.87 -4.68 -14.75
N ASP A 162 0.89 -3.77 -14.64
CA ASP A 162 0.80 -2.57 -15.49
C ASP A 162 1.14 -1.27 -14.73
N PHE A 163 2.32 -1.23 -14.10
CA PHE A 163 2.93 -0.02 -13.57
C PHE A 163 4.46 -0.12 -13.62
N PHE A 164 5.14 1.02 -13.52
CA PHE A 164 6.60 1.03 -13.62
C PHE A 164 7.25 0.36 -12.40
N ASN A 165 8.24 -0.51 -12.64
CA ASN A 165 9.02 -1.17 -11.59
C ASN A 165 10.04 -0.20 -10.98
N TYR A 166 9.55 0.79 -10.24
CA TYR A 166 10.40 1.74 -9.54
C TYR A 166 11.23 1.07 -8.44
N ALA A 167 12.50 1.48 -8.33
CA ALA A 167 13.42 0.90 -7.37
C ALA A 167 14.31 1.95 -6.70
N GLY A 168 14.93 1.53 -5.59
CA GLY A 168 15.83 2.34 -4.80
C GLY A 168 15.38 2.45 -3.33
N ILE A 169 15.97 3.40 -2.62
CA ILE A 169 15.57 3.76 -1.25
C ILE A 169 14.43 4.78 -1.37
N GLN A 170 13.21 4.27 -1.32
CA GLN A 170 12.02 5.04 -1.70
C GLN A 170 11.35 5.77 -0.53
N ARG A 171 11.65 5.42 0.71
CA ARG A 171 11.11 6.07 1.91
C ARG A 171 12.24 6.49 2.85
N PRO A 172 11.96 7.35 3.85
CA PRO A 172 12.96 7.92 4.73
C PRO A 172 13.90 6.90 5.36
N VAL A 173 15.17 7.28 5.49
CA VAL A 173 16.18 6.55 6.24
C VAL A 173 16.51 7.34 7.52
N GLN A 174 16.49 6.65 8.65
CA GLN A 174 16.72 7.27 9.95
C GLN A 174 17.72 6.47 10.78
N LEU A 175 18.57 7.17 11.50
CA LEU A 175 19.35 6.62 12.59
C LEU A 175 18.62 6.93 13.90
N LEU A 176 18.26 5.90 14.63
CA LEU A 176 17.55 5.98 15.89
C LEU A 176 18.52 5.72 17.04
N VAL A 177 18.35 6.46 18.13
CA VAL A 177 18.94 6.11 19.43
C VAL A 177 17.81 5.66 20.33
N LEU A 178 17.81 4.41 20.70
CA LEU A 178 16.71 3.75 21.41
C LEU A 178 17.22 3.14 22.71
N PRO A 179 16.43 3.13 23.80
CA PRO A 179 16.74 2.34 24.98
C PRO A 179 16.88 0.84 24.61
N LYS A 180 17.86 0.14 25.19
CA LYS A 180 18.00 -1.33 25.02
C LYS A 180 16.79 -2.08 25.61
N ALA A 181 16.26 -1.57 26.72
CA ALA A 181 15.01 -2.05 27.31
C ALA A 181 13.89 -1.09 26.95
N ARG A 182 13.04 -1.48 26.01
CA ARG A 182 12.05 -0.58 25.38
C ARG A 182 10.73 -1.25 25.04
N ILE A 183 9.78 -0.42 24.67
CA ILE A 183 8.51 -0.81 24.05
C ILE A 183 8.80 -1.20 22.59
N GLU A 184 8.41 -2.42 22.20
CA GLU A 184 8.61 -2.97 20.86
C GLU A 184 7.34 -2.92 20.01
N ASP A 185 6.16 -3.13 20.63
CA ASP A 185 4.89 -3.09 19.93
C ASP A 185 3.73 -2.67 20.84
N ILE A 186 2.71 -2.06 20.23
CA ILE A 186 1.48 -1.64 20.89
C ILE A 186 0.31 -2.12 20.05
N VAL A 187 -0.64 -2.80 20.69
CA VAL A 187 -1.91 -3.25 20.07
C VAL A 187 -3.06 -2.60 20.83
N VAL A 188 -3.87 -1.83 20.12
CA VAL A 188 -5.07 -1.19 20.64
C VAL A 188 -6.31 -1.91 20.13
N THR A 189 -7.11 -2.43 21.07
CA THR A 189 -8.43 -3.00 20.76
C THR A 189 -9.48 -2.32 21.64
N TYR A 190 -10.73 -2.36 21.22
CA TYR A 190 -11.83 -1.74 21.95
C TYR A 190 -13.16 -2.39 21.63
N ASP A 191 -14.07 -2.35 22.59
CA ASP A 191 -15.47 -2.68 22.45
C ASP A 191 -16.33 -1.45 22.77
N ILE A 192 -17.39 -1.23 21.98
CA ILE A 192 -18.27 -0.07 22.14
C ILE A 192 -19.59 -0.53 22.76
N HIS A 193 -19.98 0.12 23.84
CA HIS A 193 -21.20 -0.15 24.59
C HIS A 193 -22.05 1.12 24.67
N GLU A 194 -23.09 1.22 23.84
CA GLU A 194 -23.93 2.43 23.73
C GLU A 194 -23.11 3.68 23.39
N ASN A 195 -22.85 4.53 24.39
CA ASN A 195 -22.08 5.77 24.24
C ASN A 195 -20.66 5.67 24.82
N ASP A 196 -20.30 4.56 25.41
CA ASP A 196 -19.00 4.36 26.08
C ASP A 196 -18.16 3.35 25.30
N ALA A 197 -16.86 3.30 25.57
CA ALA A 197 -15.99 2.29 25.01
C ALA A 197 -15.03 1.73 26.06
N THR A 198 -14.86 0.42 26.04
CA THR A 198 -13.83 -0.28 26.79
C THR A 198 -12.62 -0.47 25.88
N VAL A 199 -11.49 0.16 26.22
CA VAL A 199 -10.24 0.11 25.45
C VAL A 199 -9.23 -0.76 26.17
N LYS A 200 -8.56 -1.64 25.42
CA LYS A 200 -7.46 -2.47 25.91
C LYS A 200 -6.20 -2.18 25.08
N VAL A 201 -5.12 -1.78 25.78
CA VAL A 201 -3.81 -1.53 25.18
C VAL A 201 -2.85 -2.62 25.64
N VAL A 202 -2.46 -3.50 24.72
CA VAL A 202 -1.44 -4.53 24.97
C VAL A 202 -0.08 -3.99 24.53
N VAL A 203 0.92 -4.12 25.36
CA VAL A 203 2.27 -3.60 25.14
C VAL A 203 3.28 -4.74 25.19
N GLU A 204 4.02 -4.92 24.12
CA GLU A 204 5.20 -5.80 24.07
C GLU A 204 6.44 -4.98 24.38
N HIS A 205 7.31 -5.46 25.29
CA HIS A 205 8.52 -4.75 25.67
C HIS A 205 9.66 -5.72 26.05
N THR A 206 10.91 -5.24 25.95
CA THR A 206 12.11 -6.02 26.25
C THR A 206 12.60 -5.90 27.70
N ALA A 207 11.99 -5.03 28.50
CA ALA A 207 12.39 -4.80 29.89
C ALA A 207 12.07 -6.01 30.79
N ASN A 208 13.09 -6.62 31.37
CA ASN A 208 12.89 -7.72 32.33
C ASN A 208 12.28 -7.20 33.63
N GLY A 209 11.08 -7.68 34.00
CA GLY A 209 10.33 -7.20 35.17
C GLY A 209 9.80 -5.76 35.02
N GLY A 210 9.73 -5.24 33.77
CA GLY A 210 9.16 -3.93 33.50
C GLY A 210 7.63 -3.90 33.68
N THR A 211 7.09 -2.72 33.97
CA THR A 211 5.65 -2.45 34.09
C THR A 211 5.28 -1.31 33.13
N ALA A 212 4.35 -1.55 32.24
CA ALA A 212 3.84 -0.52 31.33
C ALA A 212 2.55 0.10 31.89
N LYS A 213 2.51 1.42 31.96
CA LYS A 213 1.31 2.21 32.31
C LYS A 213 0.75 2.87 31.05
N VAL A 214 -0.56 2.98 31.01
CA VAL A 214 -1.29 3.57 29.90
C VAL A 214 -2.10 4.75 30.37
N THR A 215 -1.98 5.89 29.69
CA THR A 215 -2.86 7.05 29.83
C THR A 215 -3.54 7.28 28.50
N LEU A 216 -4.87 7.25 28.47
CA LEU A 216 -5.65 7.60 27.29
C LEU A 216 -5.98 9.10 27.32
N LEU A 217 -5.65 9.80 26.24
CA LEU A 217 -5.86 11.24 26.07
C LEU A 217 -6.86 11.48 24.94
N ASP A 218 -7.67 12.51 25.08
CA ASP A 218 -8.50 13.05 24.00
C ASP A 218 -7.69 13.95 23.04
N GLU A 219 -8.33 14.51 22.01
CA GLU A 219 -7.68 15.43 21.06
C GLU A 219 -7.15 16.73 21.68
N ASN A 220 -7.64 17.12 22.86
CA ASN A 220 -7.18 18.30 23.58
C ASN A 220 -6.02 17.98 24.54
N GLY A 221 -5.63 16.70 24.64
CA GLY A 221 -4.63 16.22 25.58
C GLY A 221 -5.16 16.00 26.99
N GLU A 222 -6.48 16.04 27.18
CA GLU A 222 -7.11 15.78 28.48
C GLU A 222 -7.19 14.27 28.73
N VAL A 223 -6.96 13.88 29.98
CA VAL A 223 -6.97 12.48 30.39
C VAL A 223 -8.39 11.96 30.47
N VAL A 224 -8.71 10.93 29.67
CA VAL A 224 -10.01 10.26 29.68
C VAL A 224 -10.00 8.94 30.44
N ALA A 225 -8.85 8.25 30.51
CA ALA A 225 -8.68 7.03 31.33
C ALA A 225 -7.20 6.78 31.66
N LYS A 226 -6.93 6.01 32.74
CA LYS A 226 -5.58 5.56 33.11
C LYS A 226 -5.60 4.16 33.70
N GLY A 227 -4.52 3.40 33.47
CA GLY A 227 -4.33 2.07 34.08
C GLY A 227 -3.03 1.42 33.69
N GLU A 228 -2.93 0.13 33.92
CA GLU A 228 -1.80 -0.68 33.48
C GLU A 228 -2.10 -1.30 32.09
N ALA A 229 -1.06 -1.53 31.30
CA ALA A 229 -1.18 -2.21 30.02
C ALA A 229 -1.79 -3.61 30.19
N GLY A 230 -2.63 -4.02 29.22
CA GLY A 230 -3.33 -5.31 29.21
C GLY A 230 -4.64 -5.32 30.00
N PHE A 231 -4.95 -4.28 30.78
CA PHE A 231 -6.25 -4.12 31.45
C PHE A 231 -7.22 -3.27 30.64
N GLU A 232 -8.48 -3.40 30.94
CA GLU A 232 -9.55 -2.64 30.32
C GLU A 232 -9.65 -1.22 30.92
N LEU A 233 -9.78 -0.23 30.04
CA LEU A 233 -9.88 1.18 30.39
C LEU A 233 -11.17 1.75 29.79
N GLU A 234 -12.02 2.36 30.62
CA GLU A 234 -13.30 2.91 30.18
C GLU A 234 -13.15 4.36 29.67
N ILE A 235 -13.67 4.63 28.48
CA ILE A 235 -13.87 5.98 27.96
C ILE A 235 -15.38 6.26 27.96
N ALA A 236 -15.82 7.13 28.86
CA ALA A 236 -17.20 7.57 28.94
C ALA A 236 -17.51 8.58 27.83
N ASN A 237 -18.69 8.49 27.22
CA ASN A 237 -19.16 9.32 26.10
C ASN A 237 -18.13 9.38 24.95
N VAL A 238 -17.69 8.22 24.48
CA VAL A 238 -16.67 8.09 23.44
C VAL A 238 -17.09 8.81 22.17
N ARG A 239 -16.22 9.69 21.65
CA ARG A 239 -16.37 10.25 20.31
C ARG A 239 -15.77 9.27 19.31
N ARG A 240 -16.61 8.81 18.38
CA ARG A 240 -16.19 7.83 17.36
C ARG A 240 -15.43 8.51 16.21
N TRP A 241 -14.52 7.77 15.61
CA TRP A 241 -13.91 8.12 14.34
C TRP A 241 -14.96 7.89 13.24
N GLU A 242 -15.23 8.93 12.45
CA GLU A 242 -16.26 8.92 11.38
C GLU A 242 -15.63 9.23 10.02
N VAL A 243 -16.32 8.86 8.95
CA VAL A 243 -15.88 9.11 7.56
C VAL A 243 -15.79 10.61 7.29
N LEU A 244 -14.59 11.10 6.96
CA LEU A 244 -14.25 12.51 6.74
C LEU A 244 -14.51 13.45 7.95
N ASP A 245 -14.81 12.89 9.11
CA ASP A 245 -14.94 13.57 10.41
C ASP A 245 -14.19 12.73 11.47
N ALA A 246 -12.88 12.70 11.33
CA ALA A 246 -12.01 11.88 12.16
C ALA A 246 -11.95 12.44 13.61
N TYR A 247 -11.88 11.52 14.57
CA TYR A 247 -11.52 11.80 15.95
C TYR A 247 -10.52 10.76 16.43
N LEU A 248 -9.41 11.21 16.96
CA LEU A 248 -8.31 10.33 17.39
C LEU A 248 -8.02 10.54 18.86
N TYR A 249 -7.90 9.44 19.58
CA TYR A 249 -7.35 9.38 20.92
C TYR A 249 -5.86 9.08 20.85
N THR A 250 -5.13 9.41 21.94
CA THR A 250 -3.74 9.04 22.13
C THR A 250 -3.62 8.04 23.28
N ALA A 251 -3.04 6.88 23.00
CA ALA A 251 -2.57 5.96 24.02
C ALA A 251 -1.12 6.30 24.35
N LYS A 252 -0.89 7.05 25.45
CA LYS A 252 0.43 7.31 25.99
C LYS A 252 0.84 6.12 26.85
N VAL A 253 1.91 5.44 26.44
CA VAL A 253 2.49 4.28 27.14
C VAL A 253 3.79 4.69 27.78
N GLU A 254 3.93 4.44 29.08
CA GLU A 254 5.14 4.71 29.87
C GLU A 254 5.63 3.39 30.48
N LEU A 255 6.86 2.98 30.12
CA LEU A 255 7.50 1.76 30.60
C LEU A 255 8.44 2.05 31.76
N PHE A 256 8.21 1.38 32.88
CA PHE A 256 9.00 1.54 34.10
C PHE A 256 9.78 0.26 34.42
N SER A 257 11.00 0.42 34.96
CA SER A 257 11.80 -0.64 35.58
C SER A 257 12.43 -0.13 36.89
N GLY A 258 12.27 -0.88 37.97
CA GLY A 258 12.76 -0.43 39.29
C GLY A 258 12.15 0.89 39.79
N GLY A 259 11.03 1.31 39.24
CA GLY A 259 10.36 2.59 39.57
C GLY A 259 10.82 3.77 38.69
N GLU A 260 11.81 3.60 37.83
CA GLU A 260 12.30 4.62 36.91
C GLU A 260 11.63 4.48 35.53
N LEU A 261 11.31 5.62 34.90
CA LEU A 261 10.82 5.66 33.50
C LEU A 261 11.99 5.35 32.56
N ILE A 262 11.91 4.22 31.88
CA ILE A 262 12.96 3.77 30.95
C ILE A 262 12.62 4.01 29.48
N ASP A 263 11.32 3.99 29.12
CA ASP A 263 10.86 4.29 27.75
C ASP A 263 9.44 4.85 27.75
N GLU A 264 9.08 5.60 26.70
CA GLU A 264 7.74 6.12 26.49
C GLU A 264 7.38 6.12 25.00
N TYR A 265 6.08 5.95 24.69
CA TYR A 265 5.57 6.01 23.33
C TYR A 265 4.12 6.48 23.30
N GLU A 266 3.74 7.20 22.25
CA GLU A 266 2.37 7.64 22.00
C GLU A 266 1.84 7.05 20.71
N GLU A 267 0.74 6.27 20.81
CA GLU A 267 0.04 5.68 19.67
C GLU A 267 -1.32 6.34 19.48
N LEU A 268 -1.56 6.83 18.25
CA LEU A 268 -2.87 7.39 17.88
C LEU A 268 -3.82 6.26 17.48
N PHE A 269 -5.07 6.35 17.93
CA PHE A 269 -6.11 5.40 17.52
C PHE A 269 -7.49 6.08 17.44
N GLY A 270 -8.34 5.57 16.53
CA GLY A 270 -9.74 6.00 16.42
C GLY A 270 -10.68 4.89 16.82
N VAL A 271 -11.68 5.20 17.62
CA VAL A 271 -12.68 4.22 18.07
C VAL A 271 -13.83 4.15 17.05
N ARG A 272 -14.03 3.00 16.44
CA ARG A 272 -15.08 2.73 15.44
C ARG A 272 -15.44 1.25 15.37
N THR A 273 -16.58 0.93 14.81
CA THR A 273 -16.92 -0.45 14.43
C THR A 273 -16.85 -0.61 12.91
N ILE A 274 -16.38 -1.79 12.45
CA ILE A 274 -16.37 -2.19 11.05
C ILE A 274 -17.03 -3.56 10.96
N ARG A 275 -18.08 -3.66 10.13
CA ARG A 275 -18.80 -4.92 9.92
C ARG A 275 -19.30 -5.05 8.49
N VAL A 276 -19.45 -6.29 8.05
CA VAL A 276 -20.13 -6.66 6.80
C VAL A 276 -21.34 -7.49 7.18
N GLU A 277 -22.52 -7.05 6.78
CA GLU A 277 -23.77 -7.70 7.12
C GLU A 277 -24.85 -7.41 6.07
N ASN A 278 -25.57 -8.46 5.65
CA ASN A 278 -26.72 -8.35 4.72
C ASN A 278 -26.40 -7.58 3.41
N GLY A 279 -25.26 -7.84 2.80
CA GLY A 279 -24.82 -7.17 1.57
C GLY A 279 -24.39 -5.72 1.76
N GLN A 280 -24.21 -5.25 3.00
CA GLN A 280 -23.79 -3.90 3.34
C GLN A 280 -22.43 -3.88 4.01
N PHE A 281 -21.69 -2.78 3.85
CA PHE A 281 -20.50 -2.46 4.60
C PHE A 281 -20.83 -1.39 5.64
N LEU A 282 -20.61 -1.69 6.91
CA LEU A 282 -21.03 -0.85 8.02
C LEU A 282 -19.84 -0.23 8.73
N VAL A 283 -19.86 1.08 8.90
CA VAL A 283 -18.97 1.84 9.77
C VAL A 283 -19.82 2.49 10.86
N ASN A 284 -19.52 2.21 12.12
CA ASN A 284 -20.32 2.67 13.26
C ASN A 284 -21.82 2.31 13.13
N ASP A 285 -22.09 1.08 12.67
CA ASP A 285 -23.43 0.53 12.43
C ASP A 285 -24.24 1.26 11.34
N LYS A 286 -23.60 2.14 10.56
CA LYS A 286 -24.21 2.88 9.45
C LYS A 286 -23.70 2.32 8.11
N PRO A 287 -24.58 1.98 7.15
CA PRO A 287 -24.13 1.55 5.82
C PRO A 287 -23.41 2.69 5.10
N VAL A 288 -22.15 2.42 4.73
CA VAL A 288 -21.29 3.38 4.05
C VAL A 288 -21.29 3.13 2.55
N TYR A 289 -21.10 4.19 1.76
CA TYR A 289 -20.83 4.10 0.33
C TYR A 289 -19.43 4.62 0.02
N PHE A 290 -18.57 3.75 -0.53
CA PHE A 290 -17.20 4.08 -0.90
C PHE A 290 -17.19 4.91 -2.19
N LYS A 291 -16.65 6.12 -2.12
CA LYS A 291 -16.44 7.03 -3.24
C LYS A 291 -14.95 7.29 -3.35
N GLY A 292 -14.29 6.75 -4.36
CA GLY A 292 -12.85 6.90 -4.34
C GLY A 292 -12.09 6.32 -5.50
N PHE A 293 -10.90 5.87 -5.23
CA PHE A 293 -9.91 5.54 -6.25
C PHE A 293 -9.10 4.30 -5.94
N GLY A 294 -8.72 3.53 -7.00
CA GLY A 294 -7.39 2.95 -7.04
C GLY A 294 -6.38 4.08 -7.26
N LYS A 295 -5.26 4.02 -6.58
CA LYS A 295 -4.22 5.06 -6.63
C LYS A 295 -2.84 4.39 -6.73
N HIS A 296 -1.87 5.08 -7.33
CA HIS A 296 -0.46 4.75 -7.21
C HIS A 296 0.29 5.83 -6.42
N GLU A 297 1.32 5.45 -5.66
CA GLU A 297 2.35 6.38 -5.21
C GLU A 297 3.27 6.64 -6.42
N ASP A 298 2.86 7.55 -7.29
CA ASP A 298 3.60 7.94 -8.47
C ASP A 298 3.54 9.47 -8.63
N SER A 299 4.69 10.11 -8.68
CA SER A 299 4.82 11.53 -8.91
C SER A 299 5.99 11.83 -9.83
N TYR A 300 5.82 12.82 -10.71
CA TYR A 300 6.87 13.26 -11.63
C TYR A 300 8.15 13.62 -10.86
N VAL A 301 9.30 13.25 -11.41
CA VAL A 301 10.66 13.36 -10.88
C VAL A 301 10.98 12.38 -9.76
N ASN A 302 10.04 12.10 -8.85
CA ASN A 302 10.32 11.31 -7.66
C ASN A 302 9.95 9.81 -7.81
N GLY A 303 9.20 9.47 -8.88
CA GLY A 303 8.65 8.13 -9.07
C GLY A 303 7.79 7.73 -7.88
N ARG A 304 8.11 6.59 -7.25
CA ARG A 304 7.46 6.12 -6.01
C ARG A 304 8.14 6.65 -4.74
N GLY A 305 9.14 7.51 -4.87
CA GLY A 305 9.82 8.10 -3.71
C GLY A 305 8.85 8.90 -2.85
N PHE A 306 9.00 8.79 -1.53
CA PHE A 306 8.17 9.49 -0.56
C PHE A 306 8.18 11.01 -0.77
N ASN A 307 6.99 11.60 -0.79
CA ASN A 307 6.80 13.05 -0.87
C ASN A 307 5.54 13.44 -0.09
N GLU A 308 5.75 13.95 1.12
CA GLU A 308 4.66 14.30 2.04
C GLU A 308 3.73 15.40 1.47
N ALA A 309 4.29 16.34 0.72
CA ALA A 309 3.50 17.40 0.07
C ALA A 309 2.55 16.84 -1.00
N VAL A 310 3.02 15.86 -1.78
CA VAL A 310 2.17 15.16 -2.77
C VAL A 310 1.09 14.34 -2.07
N ASN A 311 1.41 13.64 -0.98
CA ASN A 311 0.43 12.87 -0.21
C ASN A 311 -0.71 13.75 0.30
N LEU A 312 -0.37 14.90 0.90
CA LEU A 312 -1.37 15.85 1.39
C LEU A 312 -2.19 16.47 0.24
N MET A 313 -1.53 16.83 -0.86
CA MET A 313 -2.21 17.36 -2.05
C MET A 313 -3.19 16.36 -2.64
N ASP A 314 -2.80 15.09 -2.76
CA ASP A 314 -3.65 14.03 -3.30
C ASP A 314 -4.91 13.84 -2.46
N LEU A 315 -4.80 13.75 -1.13
CA LEU A 315 -5.96 13.62 -0.24
C LEU A 315 -6.86 14.87 -0.27
N ASN A 316 -6.28 16.07 -0.36
CA ASN A 316 -7.05 17.30 -0.52
C ASN A 316 -7.81 17.34 -1.86
N LEU A 317 -7.18 16.90 -2.96
CA LEU A 317 -7.85 16.80 -4.27
C LEU A 317 -9.00 15.79 -4.20
N MET A 318 -8.77 14.60 -3.63
CA MET A 318 -9.83 13.60 -3.42
C MET A 318 -11.01 14.17 -2.62
N LYS A 319 -10.73 14.79 -1.48
CA LYS A 319 -11.76 15.42 -0.62
C LYS A 319 -12.52 16.51 -1.36
N SER A 320 -11.84 17.32 -2.20
CA SER A 320 -12.44 18.43 -2.94
C SER A 320 -13.49 18.01 -3.98
N ILE A 321 -13.45 16.76 -4.41
CA ILE A 321 -14.39 16.19 -5.38
C ILE A 321 -15.41 15.24 -4.73
N GLY A 322 -15.40 15.14 -3.39
CA GLY A 322 -16.35 14.33 -2.61
C GLY A 322 -15.94 12.89 -2.39
N ALA A 323 -14.70 12.49 -2.69
CA ALA A 323 -14.17 11.18 -2.37
C ALA A 323 -14.00 11.01 -0.85
N ASN A 324 -14.20 9.79 -0.36
CA ASN A 324 -14.06 9.40 1.03
C ASN A 324 -13.17 8.17 1.25
N SER A 325 -12.65 7.60 0.17
CA SER A 325 -11.92 6.32 0.24
C SER A 325 -10.88 6.18 -0.87
N PHE A 326 -9.93 5.27 -0.65
CA PHE A 326 -9.00 4.81 -1.69
C PHE A 326 -8.47 3.41 -1.37
N ARG A 327 -7.90 2.74 -2.38
CA ARG A 327 -7.14 1.50 -2.23
C ARG A 327 -5.66 1.78 -2.46
N THR A 328 -4.81 1.21 -1.59
CA THR A 328 -3.35 1.29 -1.72
C THR A 328 -2.85 0.38 -2.84
N SER A 329 -3.25 0.68 -4.08
CA SER A 329 -2.90 -0.14 -5.24
C SER A 329 -1.44 0.00 -5.61
N HIS A 330 -0.67 -1.03 -5.77
CA HIS A 330 -0.92 -2.45 -5.44
C HIS A 330 0.16 -2.88 -4.43
N TYR A 331 0.35 -2.13 -3.36
CA TYR A 331 1.40 -2.30 -2.34
C TYR A 331 1.12 -1.43 -1.10
N PRO A 332 1.67 -1.76 0.05
CA PRO A 332 1.57 -0.92 1.25
C PRO A 332 2.10 0.49 0.97
N TYR A 333 1.30 1.53 1.30
CA TYR A 333 1.73 2.92 1.19
C TYR A 333 2.59 3.35 2.37
N SER A 334 3.15 4.57 2.33
CA SER A 334 3.97 5.07 3.42
C SER A 334 3.18 5.19 4.72
N GLU A 335 3.85 5.02 5.86
CA GLU A 335 3.23 5.14 7.18
C GLU A 335 2.65 6.55 7.40
N GLU A 336 3.29 7.57 6.81
CA GLU A 336 2.81 8.96 6.84
C GLU A 336 1.49 9.13 6.08
N MET A 337 1.31 8.42 4.94
CA MET A 337 0.03 8.42 4.21
C MET A 337 -1.08 7.80 5.05
N MET A 338 -0.80 6.71 5.76
CA MET A 338 -1.78 6.05 6.62
C MET A 338 -2.16 6.94 7.81
N ARG A 339 -1.17 7.56 8.48
CA ARG A 339 -1.39 8.54 9.56
C ARG A 339 -2.18 9.76 9.10
N LEU A 340 -1.90 10.25 7.91
CA LEU A 340 -2.64 11.37 7.30
C LEU A 340 -4.09 10.96 6.99
N SER A 341 -4.30 9.74 6.51
CA SER A 341 -5.64 9.18 6.25
C SER A 341 -6.47 9.01 7.51
N ASP A 342 -5.85 8.57 8.62
CA ASP A 342 -6.49 8.54 9.95
C ASP A 342 -7.01 9.91 10.35
N ARG A 343 -6.16 10.95 10.22
CA ARG A 343 -6.48 12.33 10.61
C ARG A 343 -7.53 12.99 9.72
N MET A 344 -7.61 12.58 8.46
CA MET A 344 -8.55 13.15 7.48
C MET A 344 -9.86 12.35 7.35
N GLY A 345 -9.95 11.18 7.98
CA GLY A 345 -11.14 10.34 7.99
C GLY A 345 -11.38 9.57 6.69
N PHE A 346 -10.33 9.24 5.93
CA PHE A 346 -10.46 8.42 4.72
C PHE A 346 -10.59 6.94 5.05
N LEU A 347 -11.48 6.24 4.35
CA LEU A 347 -11.55 4.77 4.36
C LEU A 347 -10.47 4.19 3.44
N VAL A 348 -9.65 3.30 3.96
CA VAL A 348 -8.56 2.68 3.19
C VAL A 348 -8.80 1.19 3.04
N ILE A 349 -8.76 0.73 1.78
CA ILE A 349 -8.57 -0.68 1.43
C ILE A 349 -7.07 -0.89 1.33
N ASP A 350 -6.48 -1.57 2.30
CA ASP A 350 -5.02 -1.69 2.42
C ASP A 350 -4.54 -2.99 1.79
N GLU A 351 -3.65 -2.88 0.79
CA GLU A 351 -3.30 -3.96 -0.12
C GLU A 351 -1.83 -4.36 -0.03
N VAL A 352 -1.57 -5.67 0.00
CA VAL A 352 -0.22 -6.23 -0.12
C VAL A 352 0.28 -6.24 -1.56
N PRO A 353 1.61 -6.33 -1.82
CA PRO A 353 2.15 -6.26 -3.18
C PRO A 353 1.97 -7.56 -3.99
N ALA A 354 0.89 -8.30 -3.73
CA ALA A 354 0.55 -9.54 -4.42
C ALA A 354 -0.18 -9.27 -5.74
N VAL A 355 0.56 -8.83 -6.74
CA VAL A 355 0.08 -8.54 -8.09
C VAL A 355 0.93 -9.26 -9.13
N GLY A 356 0.33 -9.57 -10.28
CA GLY A 356 0.96 -10.34 -11.35
C GLY A 356 0.84 -11.85 -11.20
N LEU A 357 0.11 -12.36 -10.21
CA LEU A 357 -0.11 -13.78 -9.95
C LEU A 357 -1.05 -14.45 -10.98
N PHE A 358 -0.66 -14.35 -12.25
CA PHE A 358 -1.38 -14.91 -13.40
C PHE A 358 -0.39 -15.32 -14.49
N ALA A 359 0.07 -16.56 -14.47
CA ALA A 359 1.14 -17.07 -15.34
C ALA A 359 0.84 -16.95 -16.84
N ASN A 360 -0.43 -16.97 -17.24
CA ASN A 360 -0.88 -16.88 -18.63
C ASN A 360 -1.50 -15.51 -18.97
N PHE A 361 -1.23 -14.46 -18.20
CA PHE A 361 -1.85 -13.15 -18.40
C PHE A 361 -1.59 -12.57 -19.80
N THR A 362 -0.35 -12.62 -20.29
CA THR A 362 0.00 -12.19 -21.64
C THR A 362 -0.67 -13.04 -22.73
N ALA A 363 -0.82 -14.34 -22.51
CA ALA A 363 -1.52 -15.23 -23.43
C ALA A 363 -3.04 -15.01 -23.40
N ALA A 364 -3.61 -14.62 -22.28
CA ALA A 364 -5.02 -14.26 -22.15
C ALA A 364 -5.36 -12.92 -22.80
N LEU A 365 -4.39 -12.01 -22.86
CA LEU A 365 -4.46 -10.74 -23.60
C LEU A 365 -4.00 -10.86 -25.05
N ASP A 366 -3.56 -12.05 -25.49
CA ASP A 366 -2.99 -12.26 -26.82
C ASP A 366 -4.03 -12.04 -27.94
N LEU A 367 -4.04 -10.81 -28.42
CA LEU A 367 -4.81 -10.36 -29.59
C LEU A 367 -4.19 -10.84 -30.93
N VAL A 368 -3.03 -11.50 -30.89
CA VAL A 368 -2.22 -11.83 -32.08
C VAL A 368 -2.01 -13.33 -32.28
N GLY A 369 -2.73 -14.17 -31.59
CA GLY A 369 -2.87 -15.58 -31.96
C GLY A 369 -1.86 -16.56 -31.39
N GLY A 370 -2.28 -17.27 -30.38
CA GLY A 370 -2.05 -18.70 -30.39
C GLY A 370 -0.87 -19.28 -29.66
N GLY A 371 -0.40 -18.71 -28.60
CA GLY A 371 0.42 -19.43 -27.63
C GLY A 371 -0.47 -20.20 -26.65
N LYS A 372 -0.69 -21.49 -26.84
CA LYS A 372 -1.20 -22.36 -25.78
C LYS A 372 -0.11 -22.48 -24.70
N ASN A 373 0.03 -21.48 -23.85
CA ASN A 373 0.80 -21.64 -22.63
C ASN A 373 -0.06 -22.42 -21.64
N SER A 374 0.32 -23.65 -21.39
CA SER A 374 -0.36 -24.58 -20.48
C SER A 374 0.15 -24.47 -19.05
N LEU A 375 0.75 -23.33 -18.67
CA LEU A 375 1.27 -23.12 -17.33
C LEU A 375 0.09 -23.04 -16.36
N LYS A 376 0.14 -23.86 -15.33
CA LYS A 376 -0.78 -23.77 -14.19
C LYS A 376 -0.24 -22.75 -13.21
N THR A 377 -0.90 -21.63 -13.07
CA THR A 377 -0.48 -20.48 -12.25
C THR A 377 -0.05 -20.91 -10.84
N TRP A 378 -0.84 -21.73 -10.18
CA TRP A 378 -0.64 -22.11 -8.78
C TRP A 378 0.35 -23.27 -8.57
N GLU A 379 0.86 -23.86 -9.64
CA GLU A 379 2.01 -24.79 -9.64
C GLU A 379 3.30 -24.08 -10.06
N PHE A 380 3.18 -22.94 -10.76
CA PHE A 380 4.32 -22.17 -11.31
C PHE A 380 4.91 -21.19 -10.30
N TYR A 381 4.08 -20.46 -9.54
CA TYR A 381 4.55 -19.45 -8.59
C TYR A 381 4.88 -20.06 -7.22
N GLU A 382 6.09 -19.76 -6.73
CA GLU A 382 6.58 -20.17 -5.41
C GLU A 382 6.47 -19.04 -4.37
N THR A 383 5.39 -18.29 -4.39
CA THR A 383 5.22 -17.04 -3.64
C THR A 383 4.62 -17.19 -2.25
N MET A 384 4.09 -18.34 -1.86
CA MET A 384 3.35 -18.55 -0.60
C MET A 384 4.10 -18.06 0.65
N LYS A 385 5.43 -18.29 0.73
CA LYS A 385 6.25 -17.86 1.86
C LYS A 385 6.33 -16.33 1.93
N ASN A 386 6.62 -15.69 0.80
CA ASN A 386 6.69 -14.23 0.70
C ASN A 386 5.32 -13.59 0.89
N HIS A 387 4.25 -14.22 0.40
CA HIS A 387 2.89 -13.72 0.60
C HIS A 387 2.51 -13.67 2.09
N LYS A 388 2.79 -14.73 2.84
CA LYS A 388 2.62 -14.71 4.30
C LYS A 388 3.48 -13.67 5.00
N LEU A 389 4.71 -13.46 4.53
CA LEU A 389 5.62 -12.44 5.07
C LEU A 389 5.02 -11.04 4.90
N VAL A 390 4.65 -10.65 3.69
CA VAL A 390 4.13 -9.31 3.41
C VAL A 390 2.79 -9.04 4.10
N LEU A 391 1.92 -10.06 4.23
CA LEU A 391 0.68 -9.95 5.01
C LEU A 391 0.96 -9.70 6.50
N ARG A 392 1.91 -10.43 7.07
CA ARG A 392 2.31 -10.24 8.47
C ARG A 392 2.88 -8.86 8.72
N GLU A 393 3.76 -8.39 7.84
CA GLU A 393 4.38 -7.07 7.96
C GLU A 393 3.36 -5.95 7.80
N LEU A 394 2.46 -6.04 6.82
CA LEU A 394 1.40 -5.06 6.61
C LEU A 394 0.48 -4.96 7.85
N VAL A 395 -0.07 -6.08 8.29
CA VAL A 395 -1.01 -6.08 9.43
C VAL A 395 -0.29 -5.65 10.73
N ALA A 396 0.94 -6.10 10.96
CA ALA A 396 1.72 -5.68 12.13
C ALA A 396 1.97 -4.17 12.16
N ARG A 397 2.22 -3.55 10.98
CA ARG A 397 2.41 -2.11 10.84
C ARG A 397 1.11 -1.32 11.01
N ASP A 398 0.03 -1.76 10.34
CA ASP A 398 -1.16 -0.93 10.15
C ASP A 398 -2.37 -1.34 11.03
N LYS A 399 -2.19 -2.29 11.94
CA LYS A 399 -3.24 -2.82 12.82
C LYS A 399 -3.99 -1.78 13.65
N ASN A 400 -3.33 -0.68 14.07
CA ASN A 400 -3.92 0.37 14.90
C ASN A 400 -4.56 1.52 14.08
N HIS A 401 -4.29 1.59 12.75
CA HIS A 401 -4.84 2.66 11.91
C HIS A 401 -6.36 2.58 11.80
N ALA A 402 -7.02 3.67 12.17
CA ALA A 402 -8.47 3.78 12.10
C ALA A 402 -8.98 3.80 10.66
N CYS A 403 -8.20 4.37 9.73
CA CYS A 403 -8.53 4.47 8.30
C CYS A 403 -8.58 3.10 7.60
N VAL A 404 -7.83 2.10 8.06
CA VAL A 404 -7.86 0.76 7.47
C VAL A 404 -9.16 0.06 7.84
N VAL A 405 -9.99 -0.22 6.84
CA VAL A 405 -11.32 -0.83 7.02
C VAL A 405 -11.47 -2.18 6.33
N LEU A 406 -10.59 -2.49 5.37
CA LEU A 406 -10.62 -3.71 4.57
C LEU A 406 -9.20 -4.11 4.19
N TRP A 407 -8.84 -5.38 4.40
CA TRP A 407 -7.57 -5.94 3.97
C TRP A 407 -7.69 -6.59 2.58
N SER A 408 -6.87 -6.15 1.63
CA SER A 408 -6.77 -6.75 0.29
C SER A 408 -5.56 -7.68 0.21
N VAL A 409 -5.84 -8.97 0.03
CA VAL A 409 -4.83 -10.04 0.04
C VAL A 409 -4.09 -10.15 -1.29
N ALA A 410 -4.69 -9.74 -2.39
CA ALA A 410 -4.06 -9.69 -3.71
C ALA A 410 -4.87 -8.84 -4.69
N ASN A 411 -4.19 -8.36 -5.76
CA ASN A 411 -4.83 -7.77 -6.92
C ASN A 411 -4.75 -8.68 -8.15
N GLU A 412 -5.91 -8.93 -8.77
CA GLU A 412 -6.06 -9.60 -10.07
C GLU A 412 -5.31 -10.94 -10.23
N PRO A 413 -5.32 -11.84 -9.23
CA PRO A 413 -4.75 -13.15 -9.42
C PRO A 413 -5.58 -14.00 -10.38
N ASP A 414 -5.00 -15.11 -10.87
CA ASP A 414 -5.73 -16.13 -11.64
C ASP A 414 -6.79 -16.84 -10.78
N GLY A 415 -7.87 -16.12 -10.46
CA GLY A 415 -8.94 -16.58 -9.58
C GLY A 415 -9.79 -17.71 -10.17
N ALA A 416 -9.73 -17.94 -11.48
CA ALA A 416 -10.39 -19.02 -12.18
C ALA A 416 -9.47 -20.24 -12.43
N GLY A 417 -8.18 -20.10 -12.11
CA GLY A 417 -7.17 -21.16 -12.29
C GLY A 417 -7.32 -22.28 -11.25
N GLU A 418 -7.17 -23.54 -11.68
CA GLU A 418 -7.19 -24.70 -10.81
C GLU A 418 -6.19 -24.55 -9.65
N GLY A 419 -6.66 -24.60 -8.40
CA GLY A 419 -5.85 -24.47 -7.18
C GLY A 419 -5.88 -23.06 -6.56
N ALA A 420 -6.58 -22.09 -7.16
CA ALA A 420 -6.72 -20.74 -6.60
C ALA A 420 -7.34 -20.77 -5.18
N ASP A 421 -8.36 -21.59 -4.97
CA ASP A 421 -8.98 -21.84 -3.67
C ASP A 421 -7.96 -22.33 -2.63
N LYS A 422 -7.13 -23.30 -2.98
CA LYS A 422 -6.11 -23.87 -2.10
C LYS A 422 -5.00 -22.89 -1.75
N TYR A 423 -4.72 -21.95 -2.65
CA TYR A 423 -3.73 -20.90 -2.43
C TYR A 423 -4.28 -19.78 -1.53
N PHE A 424 -5.51 -19.28 -1.80
CA PHE A 424 -6.04 -18.09 -1.12
C PHE A 424 -6.77 -18.39 0.19
N GLU A 425 -7.47 -19.52 0.33
CA GLU A 425 -8.17 -19.85 1.59
C GLU A 425 -7.26 -19.75 2.83
N PRO A 426 -6.04 -20.36 2.86
CA PRO A 426 -5.15 -20.24 4.01
C PRO A 426 -4.61 -18.82 4.23
N LEU A 427 -4.43 -18.00 3.17
CA LEU A 427 -3.95 -16.63 3.30
C LEU A 427 -5.03 -15.71 3.88
N VAL A 428 -6.29 -15.85 3.43
CA VAL A 428 -7.42 -15.10 3.98
C VAL A 428 -7.64 -15.44 5.46
N LYS A 429 -7.56 -16.72 5.84
CA LYS A 429 -7.62 -17.12 7.25
C LYS A 429 -6.47 -16.51 8.05
N TYR A 430 -5.26 -16.51 7.49
CA TYR A 430 -4.07 -15.98 8.13
C TYR A 430 -4.19 -14.47 8.45
N VAL A 431 -4.71 -13.67 7.52
CA VAL A 431 -4.97 -12.25 7.79
C VAL A 431 -5.96 -12.06 8.93
N LYS A 432 -7.05 -12.84 8.96
CA LYS A 432 -8.05 -12.80 10.04
C LYS A 432 -7.49 -13.23 11.41
N GLU A 433 -6.46 -14.08 11.42
CA GLU A 433 -5.72 -14.44 12.63
C GLU A 433 -4.80 -13.32 13.10
N LEU A 434 -4.11 -12.65 12.15
CA LEU A 434 -3.16 -11.58 12.43
C LEU A 434 -3.83 -10.30 12.92
N ASP A 435 -5.00 -9.94 12.37
CA ASP A 435 -5.66 -8.68 12.70
C ASP A 435 -6.39 -8.74 14.05
N PRO A 436 -5.96 -7.96 15.07
CA PRO A 436 -6.60 -7.95 16.38
C PRO A 436 -8.04 -7.41 16.34
N GLN A 437 -8.36 -6.55 15.37
CA GLN A 437 -9.69 -5.95 15.20
C GLN A 437 -10.62 -6.78 14.31
N LYS A 438 -10.12 -7.88 13.70
CA LYS A 438 -10.92 -8.81 12.86
C LYS A 438 -11.66 -8.13 11.71
N ARG A 439 -11.02 -7.13 11.09
CA ARG A 439 -11.56 -6.41 9.93
C ARG A 439 -11.82 -7.37 8.76
N PRO A 440 -12.78 -7.05 7.88
CA PRO A 440 -13.08 -7.85 6.70
C PRO A 440 -11.90 -7.93 5.73
N THR A 441 -11.97 -8.94 4.85
CA THR A 441 -10.94 -9.27 3.87
C THR A 441 -11.50 -9.32 2.46
N THR A 442 -10.65 -9.03 1.48
CA THR A 442 -10.94 -9.20 0.05
C THR A 442 -9.74 -9.73 -0.72
N VAL A 443 -10.00 -10.23 -1.91
CA VAL A 443 -9.06 -10.40 -3.03
C VAL A 443 -9.69 -9.70 -4.22
N VAL A 444 -8.98 -8.76 -4.82
CA VAL A 444 -9.49 -7.99 -5.95
C VAL A 444 -9.56 -8.87 -7.18
N ASN A 445 -10.78 -9.09 -7.68
CA ASN A 445 -11.08 -10.07 -8.71
C ASN A 445 -10.81 -9.51 -10.12
N ILE A 446 -10.05 -10.26 -10.92
CA ILE A 446 -9.80 -9.97 -12.33
C ILE A 446 -11.02 -10.26 -13.19
N MET A 447 -11.21 -9.50 -14.27
CA MET A 447 -12.37 -9.63 -15.18
C MET A 447 -12.54 -11.01 -15.83
N MET A 448 -11.47 -11.84 -15.96
CA MET A 448 -11.53 -13.19 -16.49
C MET A 448 -12.10 -14.22 -15.49
N ALA A 449 -12.10 -13.90 -14.20
CA ALA A 449 -12.69 -14.72 -13.14
C ALA A 449 -14.16 -14.30 -12.95
N THR A 450 -15.02 -14.75 -13.89
CA THR A 450 -16.47 -14.46 -13.88
C THR A 450 -17.19 -15.17 -12.71
N PRO A 451 -18.43 -14.80 -12.38
CA PRO A 451 -19.20 -15.46 -11.30
C PRO A 451 -19.21 -16.99 -11.39
N GLU A 452 -19.24 -17.54 -12.62
CA GLU A 452 -19.29 -18.98 -12.86
C GLU A 452 -17.94 -19.69 -12.65
N ARG A 453 -16.84 -18.95 -12.80
CA ARG A 453 -15.47 -19.53 -12.84
C ARG A 453 -14.63 -19.24 -11.59
N ASP A 454 -14.96 -18.18 -10.87
CA ASP A 454 -14.17 -17.73 -9.74
C ASP A 454 -14.20 -18.72 -8.57
N LEU A 455 -13.01 -19.02 -8.03
CA LEU A 455 -12.80 -19.97 -6.95
C LEU A 455 -12.45 -19.32 -5.60
N ILE A 456 -12.20 -17.99 -5.59
CA ILE A 456 -11.69 -17.25 -4.41
C ILE A 456 -12.83 -16.61 -3.62
N SER A 457 -13.84 -16.08 -4.31
CA SER A 457 -14.92 -15.31 -3.68
C SER A 457 -15.68 -16.02 -2.54
N PRO A 458 -15.76 -17.36 -2.44
CA PRO A 458 -16.35 -18.02 -1.27
C PRO A 458 -15.68 -17.67 0.07
N TYR A 459 -14.37 -17.36 0.07
CA TYR A 459 -13.55 -17.21 1.28
C TYR A 459 -13.42 -15.78 1.79
N ILE A 460 -13.69 -14.76 0.95
CA ILE A 460 -13.59 -13.33 1.25
C ILE A 460 -14.92 -12.74 1.75
N ASP A 461 -14.85 -11.60 2.43
CA ASP A 461 -16.03 -10.95 3.02
C ASP A 461 -16.68 -9.93 2.08
N VAL A 462 -15.88 -9.26 1.24
CA VAL A 462 -16.30 -8.20 0.31
C VAL A 462 -15.90 -8.57 -1.10
N LEU A 463 -16.81 -8.45 -2.06
CA LEU A 463 -16.53 -8.64 -3.48
C LEU A 463 -15.95 -7.35 -4.06
N CYS A 464 -14.64 -7.33 -4.28
CA CYS A 464 -13.93 -6.26 -4.98
C CYS A 464 -13.67 -6.68 -6.43
N LEU A 465 -14.23 -5.93 -7.38
CA LEU A 465 -14.24 -6.31 -8.79
C LEU A 465 -13.54 -5.25 -9.65
N ASN A 466 -12.65 -5.69 -10.55
CA ASN A 466 -12.06 -4.84 -11.59
C ASN A 466 -12.75 -5.13 -12.91
N ARG A 467 -13.46 -4.15 -13.48
CA ARG A 467 -14.25 -4.33 -14.70
C ARG A 467 -14.07 -3.16 -15.68
N TYR A 468 -13.81 -3.51 -16.92
CA TYR A 468 -13.47 -2.57 -17.98
C TYR A 468 -14.34 -2.76 -19.22
N PHE A 469 -15.66 -2.99 -19.03
CA PHE A 469 -16.63 -3.00 -20.13
C PHE A 469 -16.71 -1.61 -20.76
N GLY A 470 -16.55 -1.53 -22.06
CA GLY A 470 -16.39 -0.29 -22.82
C GLY A 470 -14.92 0.06 -23.08
N TRP A 471 -13.96 -0.61 -22.41
CA TRP A 471 -12.53 -0.37 -22.63
C TRP A 471 -11.81 -1.63 -23.15
N TYR A 472 -11.57 -2.64 -22.34
CA TYR A 472 -10.94 -3.89 -22.80
C TYR A 472 -11.94 -4.86 -23.43
N VAL A 473 -13.20 -4.79 -23.03
CA VAL A 473 -14.33 -5.55 -23.60
C VAL A 473 -15.34 -4.54 -24.13
N ASN A 474 -15.94 -4.80 -25.30
CA ASN A 474 -16.84 -3.86 -25.98
C ASN A 474 -16.19 -2.49 -26.24
N HIS A 475 -14.92 -2.45 -26.67
CA HIS A 475 -14.18 -1.23 -26.90
C HIS A 475 -14.92 -0.29 -27.88
N GLY A 476 -15.22 0.92 -27.43
CA GLY A 476 -15.98 1.90 -28.22
C GLY A 476 -17.49 1.64 -28.33
N ASP A 477 -18.00 0.51 -27.81
CA ASP A 477 -19.42 0.17 -27.80
C ASP A 477 -20.01 0.32 -26.39
N ILE A 478 -20.42 1.52 -26.04
CA ILE A 478 -20.93 1.85 -24.70
C ILE A 478 -22.24 1.12 -24.37
N GLU A 479 -23.13 0.92 -25.36
CA GLU A 479 -24.41 0.24 -25.11
C GLU A 479 -24.23 -1.28 -24.94
N GLY A 480 -23.36 -1.91 -25.74
CA GLY A 480 -22.95 -3.30 -25.51
C GLY A 480 -22.24 -3.49 -24.18
N ALA A 481 -21.39 -2.53 -23.79
CA ALA A 481 -20.72 -2.52 -22.50
C ALA A 481 -21.69 -2.44 -21.32
N ARG A 482 -22.72 -1.57 -21.40
CA ARG A 482 -23.81 -1.46 -20.41
C ARG A 482 -24.48 -2.81 -20.16
N VAL A 483 -24.87 -3.47 -21.24
CA VAL A 483 -25.56 -4.78 -21.16
C VAL A 483 -24.64 -5.83 -20.54
N GLY A 484 -23.38 -5.88 -20.96
CA GLY A 484 -22.38 -6.83 -20.47
C GLY A 484 -22.12 -6.64 -18.96
N LEU A 485 -21.80 -5.42 -18.56
CA LEU A 485 -21.51 -5.06 -17.16
C LEU A 485 -22.71 -5.37 -16.25
N ARG A 486 -23.91 -4.88 -16.64
CA ARG A 486 -25.14 -5.09 -15.88
C ARG A 486 -25.42 -6.58 -15.65
N ASN A 487 -25.35 -7.38 -16.71
CA ASN A 487 -25.62 -8.82 -16.62
C ASN A 487 -24.62 -9.54 -15.73
N GLU A 488 -23.36 -9.18 -15.77
CA GLU A 488 -22.33 -9.79 -14.92
C GLU A 488 -22.53 -9.40 -13.45
N LEU A 489 -22.75 -8.12 -13.15
CA LEU A 489 -22.95 -7.66 -11.77
C LEU A 489 -24.22 -8.25 -11.13
N LEU A 490 -25.30 -8.39 -11.89
CA LEU A 490 -26.50 -9.08 -11.40
C LEU A 490 -26.24 -10.55 -11.06
N LYS A 491 -25.40 -11.26 -11.81
CA LYS A 491 -25.01 -12.63 -11.49
C LYS A 491 -24.15 -12.71 -10.21
N TRP A 492 -23.27 -11.72 -9.98
CA TRP A 492 -22.52 -11.61 -8.73
C TRP A 492 -23.45 -11.38 -7.53
N GLN A 493 -24.42 -10.47 -7.67
CA GLN A 493 -25.45 -10.20 -6.65
C GLN A 493 -26.30 -11.45 -6.38
N GLU A 494 -26.76 -12.17 -7.41
CA GLU A 494 -27.53 -13.40 -7.27
C GLU A 494 -26.73 -14.52 -6.56
N LYS A 495 -25.45 -14.67 -6.91
CA LYS A 495 -24.58 -15.72 -6.35
C LYS A 495 -24.21 -15.44 -4.89
N TYR A 496 -24.00 -14.17 -4.53
CA TYR A 496 -23.56 -13.75 -3.20
C TYR A 496 -24.39 -12.54 -2.69
N PRO A 497 -25.68 -12.75 -2.37
CA PRO A 497 -26.58 -11.64 -1.98
C PRO A 497 -26.17 -10.96 -0.68
N ASP A 498 -25.51 -11.69 0.23
CA ASP A 498 -25.07 -11.18 1.53
C ASP A 498 -23.68 -10.52 1.52
N LYS A 499 -22.97 -10.53 0.37
CA LYS A 499 -21.67 -9.87 0.24
C LYS A 499 -21.80 -8.52 -0.47
N PRO A 500 -21.29 -7.43 0.12
CA PRO A 500 -21.25 -6.15 -0.56
C PRO A 500 -20.29 -6.19 -1.75
N ILE A 501 -20.64 -5.46 -2.81
CA ILE A 501 -19.83 -5.30 -4.02
C ILE A 501 -19.21 -3.91 -4.03
N ILE A 502 -17.89 -3.84 -4.23
CA ILE A 502 -17.16 -2.61 -4.54
C ILE A 502 -16.53 -2.80 -5.92
N MET A 503 -16.80 -1.88 -6.85
CA MET A 503 -16.02 -1.78 -8.07
C MET A 503 -14.67 -1.15 -7.70
N THR A 504 -13.61 -1.94 -7.70
CA THR A 504 -12.27 -1.50 -7.29
C THR A 504 -11.44 -0.94 -8.43
N GLU A 505 -11.84 -1.22 -9.67
CA GLU A 505 -11.28 -0.58 -10.86
C GLU A 505 -12.29 -0.52 -11.99
N TYR A 506 -12.45 0.65 -12.56
CA TYR A 506 -13.09 0.92 -13.84
C TYR A 506 -12.54 2.24 -14.40
N GLY A 507 -12.27 2.32 -15.70
CA GLY A 507 -11.70 3.51 -16.31
C GLY A 507 -11.34 3.30 -17.78
N ALA A 508 -11.19 4.40 -18.50
CA ALA A 508 -10.79 4.44 -19.91
C ALA A 508 -9.59 5.38 -20.07
N ASP A 509 -8.56 4.93 -20.82
CA ASP A 509 -7.41 5.80 -21.11
C ASP A 509 -7.86 7.04 -21.89
N THR A 510 -7.38 8.21 -21.45
CA THR A 510 -7.83 9.51 -21.97
C THR A 510 -6.67 10.49 -22.02
N LEU A 511 -6.38 11.00 -23.20
CA LEU A 511 -5.33 11.98 -23.40
C LEU A 511 -5.86 13.38 -23.04
N PRO A 512 -5.24 14.11 -22.12
CA PRO A 512 -5.69 15.45 -21.72
C PRO A 512 -5.75 16.40 -22.90
N GLY A 513 -6.88 17.11 -23.06
CA GLY A 513 -7.10 18.05 -24.18
C GLY A 513 -7.38 17.41 -25.52
N TYR A 514 -7.54 16.09 -25.60
CA TYR A 514 -7.94 15.41 -26.82
C TYR A 514 -9.47 15.30 -26.89
N HIS A 515 -10.07 16.01 -27.84
CA HIS A 515 -11.51 16.18 -28.01
C HIS A 515 -12.02 15.68 -29.36
N SER A 516 -13.26 15.22 -29.39
CA SER A 516 -13.97 14.86 -30.62
C SER A 516 -15.45 15.20 -30.51
N ASN A 517 -16.11 15.42 -31.67
CA ASN A 517 -17.58 15.55 -31.73
C ASN A 517 -18.31 14.22 -31.51
N TRP A 518 -17.59 13.13 -31.44
CA TRP A 518 -18.10 11.78 -31.26
C TRP A 518 -17.45 11.15 -30.04
N ASP A 519 -18.11 10.18 -29.43
CA ASP A 519 -17.58 9.37 -28.32
C ASP A 519 -16.48 8.40 -28.83
N VAL A 520 -15.31 8.94 -29.13
CA VAL A 520 -14.16 8.17 -29.63
C VAL A 520 -13.23 7.81 -28.47
N PRO A 521 -12.81 6.55 -28.30
CA PRO A 521 -11.82 6.15 -27.30
C PRO A 521 -10.61 7.08 -27.27
N TYR A 522 -10.04 7.31 -26.08
CA TYR A 522 -8.99 8.26 -25.72
C TYR A 522 -9.41 9.74 -25.63
N THR A 523 -10.62 10.13 -26.05
CA THR A 523 -11.11 11.50 -25.89
C THR A 523 -11.69 11.73 -24.50
N GLU A 524 -11.74 12.98 -24.06
CA GLU A 524 -12.35 13.35 -22.80
C GLU A 524 -13.87 13.11 -22.80
N GLU A 525 -14.54 13.28 -23.97
CA GLU A 525 -15.96 12.94 -24.15
C GLU A 525 -16.24 11.46 -23.95
N TYR A 526 -15.36 10.58 -24.48
CA TYR A 526 -15.49 9.13 -24.27
C TYR A 526 -15.33 8.78 -22.80
N GLN A 527 -14.37 9.38 -22.10
CA GLN A 527 -14.16 9.16 -20.67
C GLN A 527 -15.43 9.51 -19.87
N GLU A 528 -16.04 10.67 -20.14
CA GLU A 528 -17.28 11.07 -19.48
C GLU A 528 -18.40 10.07 -19.75
N ARG A 529 -18.62 9.69 -21.01
CA ARG A 529 -19.68 8.75 -21.40
C ARG A 529 -19.49 7.37 -20.81
N PHE A 530 -18.23 6.88 -20.79
CA PHE A 530 -17.86 5.61 -20.17
C PHE A 530 -18.22 5.61 -18.68
N HIS A 531 -17.84 6.63 -17.92
CA HIS A 531 -18.13 6.71 -16.49
C HIS A 531 -19.63 6.90 -16.21
N GLN A 532 -20.35 7.69 -16.99
CA GLN A 532 -21.81 7.82 -16.87
C GLN A 532 -22.51 6.48 -17.00
N MET A 533 -22.17 5.70 -18.03
CA MET A 533 -22.71 4.36 -18.25
C MET A 533 -22.46 3.44 -17.05
N ASN A 534 -21.24 3.43 -16.51
CA ASN A 534 -20.92 2.63 -15.32
C ASN A 534 -21.75 3.05 -14.11
N HIS A 535 -21.88 4.35 -13.85
CA HIS A 535 -22.64 4.89 -12.72
C HIS A 535 -24.13 4.52 -12.80
N GLU A 536 -24.73 4.57 -14.02
CA GLU A 536 -26.10 4.16 -14.24
C GLU A 536 -26.33 2.68 -13.88
N VAL A 537 -25.37 1.81 -14.25
CA VAL A 537 -25.44 0.38 -13.89
C VAL A 537 -25.25 0.16 -12.39
N PHE A 538 -24.29 0.85 -11.75
CA PHE A 538 -24.03 0.72 -10.32
C PHE A 538 -25.25 1.12 -9.46
N ASP A 539 -25.98 2.13 -9.90
CA ASP A 539 -27.16 2.63 -9.20
C ASP A 539 -28.35 1.66 -9.21
N GLU A 540 -28.39 0.72 -10.16
CA GLU A 540 -29.43 -0.32 -10.24
C GLU A 540 -29.27 -1.46 -9.23
N LEU A 541 -28.05 -1.66 -8.66
CA LEU A 541 -27.75 -2.82 -7.82
C LEU A 541 -27.97 -2.53 -6.33
N GLU A 542 -28.51 -3.50 -5.58
CA GLU A 542 -28.87 -3.33 -4.17
C GLU A 542 -27.65 -3.44 -3.23
N ASN A 543 -26.81 -4.47 -3.41
CA ASN A 543 -25.61 -4.72 -2.59
C ASN A 543 -24.33 -4.05 -3.13
N PHE A 544 -24.46 -3.09 -4.03
CA PHE A 544 -23.34 -2.32 -4.56
C PHE A 544 -23.06 -1.13 -3.66
N VAL A 545 -21.92 -1.17 -2.96
CA VAL A 545 -21.61 -0.24 -1.87
C VAL A 545 -20.40 0.66 -2.15
N GLY A 546 -19.85 0.62 -3.36
CA GLY A 546 -18.72 1.50 -3.64
C GLY A 546 -18.16 1.45 -5.06
N GLU A 547 -17.59 2.58 -5.45
CA GLU A 547 -16.99 2.82 -6.76
C GLU A 547 -15.61 3.45 -6.59
N HIS A 548 -14.55 2.70 -6.93
CA HIS A 548 -13.18 3.18 -7.02
C HIS A 548 -12.75 3.27 -8.47
N VAL A 549 -12.50 4.50 -8.92
CA VAL A 549 -12.03 4.76 -10.27
C VAL A 549 -10.60 4.27 -10.44
N TRP A 550 -10.30 3.63 -11.53
CA TRP A 550 -8.96 3.43 -12.02
C TRP A 550 -8.63 4.49 -13.06
N ASN A 551 -7.87 5.51 -12.75
CA ASN A 551 -7.05 5.71 -11.56
C ASN A 551 -7.27 7.14 -11.02
N PHE A 552 -6.72 7.46 -9.85
CA PHE A 552 -6.74 8.83 -9.34
C PHE A 552 -6.02 9.79 -10.29
N ALA A 553 -4.77 9.48 -10.62
CA ALA A 553 -3.95 10.24 -11.55
C ALA A 553 -3.26 9.31 -12.54
N ASP A 554 -2.94 9.82 -13.71
CA ASP A 554 -2.10 9.11 -14.68
C ASP A 554 -0.77 8.71 -14.02
N PHE A 555 -0.22 7.57 -14.42
CA PHE A 555 1.00 7.04 -13.84
C PHE A 555 1.89 6.36 -14.88
N GLU A 556 3.16 6.22 -14.57
CA GLU A 556 4.16 5.63 -15.45
C GLU A 556 3.99 4.11 -15.56
N THR A 557 4.24 3.59 -16.75
CA THR A 557 4.27 2.15 -17.06
C THR A 557 5.56 1.82 -17.81
N ASN A 558 5.85 0.54 -17.98
CA ASN A 558 7.00 0.14 -18.77
C ASN A 558 6.85 0.52 -20.25
N SER A 559 7.95 0.95 -20.87
CA SER A 559 7.97 1.46 -22.26
C SER A 559 7.64 0.39 -23.32
N TYR A 560 7.74 -0.90 -22.96
CA TYR A 560 7.41 -2.01 -23.86
C TYR A 560 5.97 -2.50 -23.78
N THR A 561 5.14 -1.90 -22.91
CA THR A 561 3.72 -2.25 -22.81
C THR A 561 2.98 -1.74 -24.05
N LEU A 562 2.64 -2.65 -24.97
CA LEU A 562 2.06 -2.33 -26.28
C LEU A 562 0.76 -1.51 -26.22
N ILE A 563 -0.04 -1.72 -25.17
CA ILE A 563 -1.36 -1.07 -25.01
C ILE A 563 -1.28 0.31 -24.34
N ARG A 564 -0.08 0.81 -24.01
CA ARG A 564 0.11 2.08 -23.31
C ARG A 564 0.84 3.10 -24.19
N ILE A 565 0.35 4.32 -24.17
CA ILE A 565 0.96 5.47 -24.84
C ILE A 565 1.65 6.29 -23.75
N GLN A 566 2.92 5.99 -23.45
CA GLN A 566 3.69 6.71 -22.43
C GLN A 566 2.97 6.78 -21.07
N GLY A 567 2.66 5.60 -20.50
CA GLY A 567 1.98 5.48 -19.21
C GLY A 567 0.50 5.09 -19.31
N ASN A 568 -0.14 4.92 -18.16
CA ASN A 568 -1.56 4.67 -18.02
C ASN A 568 -2.30 6.01 -17.86
N HIS A 569 -3.23 6.29 -18.76
CA HIS A 569 -3.95 7.57 -18.84
C HIS A 569 -5.41 7.49 -18.36
N LYS A 570 -5.73 6.51 -17.51
CA LYS A 570 -7.09 6.39 -16.95
C LYS A 570 -7.37 7.34 -15.79
N GLY A 571 -6.37 8.11 -15.36
CA GLY A 571 -6.52 9.08 -14.27
C GLY A 571 -7.63 10.10 -14.52
N LEU A 572 -8.26 10.55 -13.43
CA LEU A 572 -9.09 11.78 -13.46
C LEU A 572 -8.20 13.03 -13.47
N PHE A 573 -7.00 12.89 -12.95
CA PHE A 573 -5.94 13.90 -13.00
C PHE A 573 -4.79 13.39 -13.87
N THR A 574 -4.02 14.32 -14.44
CA THR A 574 -2.74 13.98 -15.07
C THR A 574 -1.72 13.57 -14.01
N ARG A 575 -0.57 13.02 -14.41
CA ARG A 575 0.50 12.62 -13.49
C ARG A 575 1.01 13.78 -12.61
N ASP A 576 0.95 15.01 -13.12
CA ASP A 576 1.29 16.24 -12.40
C ASP A 576 0.08 16.91 -11.69
N ARG A 577 -1.03 16.15 -11.53
CA ARG A 577 -2.25 16.53 -10.80
C ARG A 577 -3.09 17.65 -11.43
N ASN A 578 -2.94 17.91 -12.73
CA ASN A 578 -3.89 18.76 -13.43
C ASN A 578 -5.20 18.01 -13.69
N PRO A 579 -6.37 18.63 -13.47
CA PRO A 579 -7.65 17.96 -13.67
C PRO A 579 -7.98 17.79 -15.16
N LYS A 580 -8.48 16.61 -15.55
CA LYS A 580 -9.19 16.41 -16.83
C LYS A 580 -10.66 16.87 -16.67
N SER A 581 -11.40 17.06 -17.78
CA SER A 581 -12.81 17.52 -17.74
C SER A 581 -13.73 16.64 -16.90
N ILE A 582 -13.46 15.34 -16.87
CA ILE A 582 -14.19 14.33 -16.11
C ILE A 582 -14.30 14.64 -14.60
N VAL A 583 -13.36 15.36 -14.02
CA VAL A 583 -13.38 15.76 -12.59
C VAL A 583 -14.67 16.46 -12.21
N LYS A 584 -15.28 17.21 -13.14
CA LYS A 584 -16.56 17.90 -12.93
C LYS A 584 -17.72 16.91 -12.75
N LEU A 585 -17.73 15.84 -13.55
CA LEU A 585 -18.73 14.77 -13.44
C LEU A 585 -18.69 14.12 -12.04
N PHE A 586 -17.49 13.72 -11.61
CA PHE A 586 -17.30 13.07 -10.30
C PHE A 586 -17.62 14.00 -9.14
N ARG A 587 -17.20 15.26 -9.20
CA ARG A 587 -17.54 16.24 -8.17
C ARG A 587 -19.05 16.39 -8.02
N ASN A 588 -19.80 16.46 -9.12
CA ASN A 588 -21.26 16.53 -9.08
C ASN A 588 -21.88 15.27 -8.48
N ARG A 589 -21.43 14.08 -8.93
CA ARG A 589 -21.95 12.79 -8.44
C ARG A 589 -21.62 12.57 -6.96
N TRP A 590 -20.36 12.64 -6.59
CA TRP A 590 -19.96 12.25 -5.24
C TRP A 590 -20.39 13.22 -4.14
N ASN A 591 -20.53 14.51 -4.45
CA ASN A 591 -21.14 15.44 -3.49
C ASN A 591 -22.66 15.26 -3.36
N ALA A 592 -23.34 14.66 -4.34
CA ALA A 592 -24.75 14.32 -4.26
C ALA A 592 -25.00 12.99 -3.50
N ILE A 593 -23.98 12.11 -3.43
CA ILE A 593 -24.07 10.83 -2.70
C ILE A 593 -23.62 11.07 -1.25
N PRO A 594 -24.47 10.82 -0.24
CA PRO A 594 -24.07 10.92 1.16
C PRO A 594 -23.03 9.84 1.49
N ASN A 595 -22.21 10.06 2.54
CA ASN A 595 -21.24 9.05 2.99
C ASN A 595 -21.93 7.81 3.58
N TYR A 596 -23.10 8.00 4.18
CA TYR A 596 -23.89 6.95 4.81
C TYR A 596 -25.31 6.88 4.25
N HIS A 597 -25.91 5.70 4.26
CA HIS A 597 -27.30 5.45 3.89
C HIS A 597 -27.66 5.83 2.43
N TYR A 598 -26.71 5.75 1.50
CA TYR A 598 -26.99 5.94 0.07
C TYR A 598 -27.78 4.76 -0.50
N LYS A 599 -27.33 3.54 -0.23
CA LYS A 599 -28.06 2.29 -0.53
C LYS A 599 -28.80 1.83 0.73
N LYS A 600 -30.01 1.29 0.57
CA LYS A 600 -30.86 0.83 1.68
C LYS A 600 -30.61 -0.64 1.99
#